data_6e0d0af5d62f4df249a538e7069e1262
#
_entry.id   6e0d0af5d62f4df249a538e7069e1262
#
_cell.length_a   1.000
_cell.length_b   1.000
_cell.length_c   1.000
_cell.angle_alpha   90.00
_cell.angle_beta   90.00
_cell.angle_gamma   90.00
#
_symmetry.space_group_name_H-M   'P 1'
#
loop_
_entity.id
_entity.type
_entity.pdbx_description
1 polymer ?
#
loop_
_entity_poly.entity_id
_entity_poly.type
_entity_poly.pdbx_seq_one_letter_code
_entity_poly.pdbx_strand_id
1 'polypeptide(L)'
;MRFSKRMEYLKKSVFSTLNEERQKREVLGLPVYDFTIGSPDIAPSQAIINVLIESARQPKSYMYAIHDLPEFKQAVCDYYFNRYEVELDVNSEVLALQGSQEGLAHIALALCDPGDIVLIPSPSYPVFAAGPKMAGAEIYEMEMLEEYDYLIQFDQIPEDIAQKAKFMILSYPNNPTGAIATDAFYEQAIAFAKQYDIMIVSDNAYSNLVFDGQEGRSFLYYEGAKDVGIEFNSFSKSYGMAGARVGICVGNEEMVGVLRTLKSNIDYGMFVPIQKAAIEALSGDQQIVEDTRKTYQKRRD
;
A
#
# COMPACT_ATOMS: atom_id res chain seq x y z
N MET A 1 36.09 1.19 -3.67
CA MET A 1 35.14 0.63 -2.71
C MET A 1 34.30 -0.44 -3.41
N ARG A 2 33.92 -1.50 -2.73
CA ARG A 2 33.00 -2.51 -3.27
C ARG A 2 31.64 -2.38 -2.58
N PHE A 3 30.61 -2.12 -3.34
CA PHE A 3 29.22 -2.04 -2.84
C PHE A 3 28.53 -3.39 -2.95
N SER A 4 27.37 -3.54 -2.30
CA SER A 4 26.54 -4.74 -2.43
C SER A 4 26.06 -4.89 -3.87
N LYS A 5 26.08 -6.13 -4.40
CA LYS A 5 25.52 -6.45 -5.72
C LYS A 5 24.02 -6.13 -5.82
N ARG A 6 23.29 -6.10 -4.70
CA ARG A 6 21.88 -5.67 -4.67
C ARG A 6 21.67 -4.28 -5.23
N MET A 7 22.66 -3.38 -5.09
CA MET A 7 22.60 -2.02 -5.64
C MET A 7 22.65 -1.96 -7.17
N GLU A 8 23.10 -3.02 -7.83
CA GLU A 8 23.11 -3.12 -9.30
C GLU A 8 21.69 -3.28 -9.86
N TYR A 9 20.78 -3.88 -9.06
CA TYR A 9 19.38 -4.08 -9.44
C TYR A 9 18.48 -2.87 -9.10
N LEU A 10 18.95 -2.00 -8.20
CA LEU A 10 18.20 -0.81 -7.77
C LEU A 10 18.60 0.41 -8.62
N LYS A 11 17.78 0.71 -9.61
CA LYS A 11 17.96 1.93 -10.41
C LYS A 11 17.53 3.15 -9.58
N LYS A 12 18.10 4.31 -9.92
CA LYS A 12 17.62 5.59 -9.40
C LYS A 12 16.11 5.70 -9.67
N SER A 13 15.36 6.16 -8.65
CA SER A 13 13.91 6.33 -8.79
C SER A 13 13.58 7.17 -10.02
N VAL A 14 12.62 6.73 -10.81
CA VAL A 14 12.10 7.49 -11.96
C VAL A 14 11.67 8.89 -11.55
N PHE A 15 11.07 9.05 -10.37
CA PHE A 15 10.65 10.33 -9.82
C PHE A 15 11.84 11.27 -9.57
N SER A 16 12.97 10.74 -9.06
CA SER A 16 14.19 11.53 -8.89
C SER A 16 14.76 12.01 -10.22
N THR A 17 14.77 11.13 -11.21
CA THR A 17 15.26 11.47 -12.57
C THR A 17 14.39 12.56 -13.22
N LEU A 18 13.07 12.40 -13.13
CA LEU A 18 12.12 13.39 -13.67
C LEU A 18 12.23 14.74 -12.96
N ASN A 19 12.39 14.74 -11.62
CA ASN A 19 12.59 15.96 -10.86
C ASN A 19 13.90 16.70 -11.26
N GLU A 20 14.98 15.97 -11.52
CA GLU A 20 16.24 16.56 -12.00
C GLU A 20 16.07 17.18 -13.38
N GLU A 21 15.35 16.53 -14.30
CA GLU A 21 15.05 17.09 -15.62
C GLU A 21 14.15 18.32 -15.52
N ARG A 22 13.18 18.32 -14.62
CA ARG A 22 12.35 19.49 -14.33
C ARG A 22 13.22 20.67 -13.88
N GLN A 23 14.08 20.45 -12.86
CA GLN A 23 14.95 21.49 -12.34
C GLN A 23 15.91 22.07 -13.40
N LYS A 24 16.48 21.21 -14.27
CA LYS A 24 17.31 21.68 -15.39
C LYS A 24 16.56 22.63 -16.33
N ARG A 25 15.31 22.29 -16.67
CA ARG A 25 14.48 23.11 -17.54
C ARG A 25 14.10 24.43 -16.88
N GLU A 26 13.75 24.42 -15.59
CA GLU A 26 13.43 25.63 -14.80
C GLU A 26 14.64 26.59 -14.76
N VAL A 27 15.86 26.08 -14.53
CA VAL A 27 17.09 26.88 -14.55
C VAL A 27 17.35 27.53 -15.92
N LEU A 28 16.95 26.87 -17.00
CA LEU A 28 17.05 27.41 -18.37
C LEU A 28 15.91 28.37 -18.74
N GLY A 29 14.97 28.64 -17.83
CA GLY A 29 13.81 29.49 -18.09
C GLY A 29 12.80 28.86 -19.05
N LEU A 30 12.85 27.55 -19.28
CA LEU A 30 11.95 26.83 -20.17
C LEU A 30 10.63 26.52 -19.45
N PRO A 31 9.49 26.58 -20.15
CA PRO A 31 8.21 26.22 -19.55
C PRO A 31 8.18 24.73 -19.17
N VAL A 32 7.65 24.45 -17.97
CA VAL A 32 7.48 23.08 -17.47
C VAL A 32 6.03 22.88 -17.05
N TYR A 33 5.42 21.83 -17.55
CA TYR A 33 4.13 21.30 -17.09
C TYR A 33 4.42 19.97 -16.38
N ASP A 34 4.32 19.99 -15.04
CA ASP A 34 4.71 18.83 -14.21
C ASP A 34 3.51 17.91 -13.97
N PHE A 35 3.56 16.73 -14.60
CA PHE A 35 2.61 15.63 -14.40
C PHE A 35 3.30 14.39 -13.82
N THR A 36 4.43 14.56 -13.13
CA THR A 36 5.30 13.45 -12.74
C THR A 36 4.90 12.80 -11.42
N ILE A 37 4.42 13.59 -10.47
CA ILE A 37 4.11 13.10 -9.12
C ILE A 37 2.65 13.38 -8.80
N GLY A 38 1.86 12.32 -8.68
CA GLY A 38 0.47 12.37 -8.23
C GLY A 38 0.35 12.59 -6.72
N SER A 39 0.97 13.65 -6.18
CA SER A 39 0.81 14.01 -4.78
C SER A 39 -0.56 14.67 -4.56
N PRO A 40 -1.36 14.22 -3.57
CA PRO A 40 -2.58 14.91 -3.22
C PRO A 40 -2.30 16.37 -2.83
N ASP A 41 -3.08 17.28 -3.39
CA ASP A 41 -3.06 18.72 -3.09
C ASP A 41 -4.20 19.16 -2.16
N ILE A 42 -5.05 18.21 -1.76
CA ILE A 42 -6.11 18.42 -0.79
C ILE A 42 -5.53 18.20 0.60
N ALA A 43 -5.58 19.22 1.46
CA ALA A 43 -5.05 19.13 2.82
C ALA A 43 -5.91 18.21 3.70
N PRO A 44 -5.33 17.62 4.78
CA PRO A 44 -6.10 16.94 5.81
C PRO A 44 -7.16 17.86 6.43
N SER A 45 -8.21 17.29 7.01
CA SER A 45 -9.21 18.06 7.75
C SER A 45 -8.58 18.82 8.91
N GLN A 46 -9.21 19.94 9.30
CA GLN A 46 -8.71 20.74 10.44
C GLN A 46 -8.70 19.92 11.75
N ALA A 47 -9.62 18.96 11.91
CA ALA A 47 -9.65 18.06 13.06
C ALA A 47 -8.37 17.21 13.12
N ILE A 48 -7.98 16.57 12.02
CA ILE A 48 -6.74 15.81 11.92
C ILE A 48 -5.51 16.68 12.27
N ILE A 49 -5.45 17.88 11.70
CA ILE A 49 -4.35 18.83 11.95
C ILE A 49 -4.29 19.24 13.43
N ASN A 50 -5.44 19.54 14.04
CA ASN A 50 -5.51 19.94 15.44
C ASN A 50 -5.04 18.81 16.37
N VAL A 51 -5.48 17.58 16.15
CA VAL A 51 -5.03 16.40 16.94
C VAL A 51 -3.52 16.20 16.81
N LEU A 52 -2.96 16.36 15.61
CA LEU A 52 -1.51 16.28 15.39
C LEU A 52 -0.77 17.34 16.22
N ILE A 53 -1.21 18.60 16.15
CA ILE A 53 -0.59 19.73 16.88
C ILE A 53 -0.66 19.49 18.39
N GLU A 54 -1.84 19.17 18.92
CA GLU A 54 -2.03 18.98 20.36
C GLU A 54 -1.23 17.77 20.88
N SER A 55 -1.16 16.71 20.11
CA SER A 55 -0.33 15.55 20.47
C SER A 55 1.17 15.89 20.41
N ALA A 56 1.62 16.67 19.42
CA ALA A 56 3.03 17.06 19.29
C ALA A 56 3.50 18.01 20.41
N ARG A 57 2.59 18.72 21.07
CA ARG A 57 2.90 19.55 22.26
C ARG A 57 3.20 18.73 23.51
N GLN A 58 2.84 17.44 23.53
CA GLN A 58 3.02 16.59 24.71
C GLN A 58 4.44 16.01 24.76
N PRO A 59 5.20 16.21 25.85
CA PRO A 59 6.57 15.66 25.95
C PRO A 59 6.62 14.14 25.78
N LYS A 60 5.59 13.43 26.26
CA LYS A 60 5.49 11.97 26.15
C LYS A 60 5.44 11.47 24.69
N SER A 61 5.01 12.30 23.76
CA SER A 61 4.92 11.95 22.34
C SER A 61 6.30 11.76 21.69
N TYR A 62 7.37 12.21 22.33
CA TYR A 62 8.76 12.10 21.84
C TYR A 62 9.51 10.90 22.40
N MET A 63 8.85 10.06 23.20
CA MET A 63 9.41 8.79 23.61
C MET A 63 9.34 7.78 22.46
N TYR A 64 10.22 6.78 22.48
CA TYR A 64 10.17 5.71 21.48
C TYR A 64 8.81 5.00 21.51
N ALA A 65 8.15 4.98 20.37
CA ALA A 65 6.95 4.18 20.15
C ALA A 65 7.39 2.76 19.75
N ILE A 66 7.68 1.92 20.73
CA ILE A 66 8.11 0.53 20.50
C ILE A 66 6.95 -0.32 19.96
N HIS A 67 5.73 0.03 20.36
CA HIS A 67 4.49 -0.62 19.92
C HIS A 67 3.53 0.42 19.37
N ASP A 68 2.65 -0.03 18.47
CA ASP A 68 1.53 0.77 18.01
C ASP A 68 0.58 1.09 19.17
N LEU A 69 -0.03 2.26 19.13
CA LEU A 69 -1.05 2.62 20.12
C LEU A 69 -2.22 1.62 20.06
N PRO A 70 -2.69 1.07 21.20
CA PRO A 70 -3.87 0.20 21.19
C PRO A 70 -5.10 0.87 20.54
N GLU A 71 -5.28 2.16 20.78
CA GLU A 71 -6.37 2.95 20.20
C GLU A 71 -6.24 3.09 18.69
N PHE A 72 -5.02 3.13 18.16
CA PHE A 72 -4.80 3.16 16.70
C PHE A 72 -5.22 1.82 16.07
N LYS A 73 -4.79 0.70 16.64
CA LYS A 73 -5.18 -0.61 16.14
C LYS A 73 -6.69 -0.84 16.21
N GLN A 74 -7.33 -0.40 17.29
CA GLN A 74 -8.79 -0.48 17.42
C GLN A 74 -9.48 0.37 16.35
N ALA A 75 -9.03 1.61 16.12
CA ALA A 75 -9.60 2.47 15.07
C ALA A 75 -9.46 1.85 13.67
N VAL A 76 -8.38 1.11 13.41
CA VAL A 76 -8.21 0.36 12.15
C VAL A 76 -9.23 -0.78 12.06
N CYS A 77 -9.42 -1.56 13.13
CA CYS A 77 -10.43 -2.64 13.15
C CYS A 77 -11.84 -2.08 12.90
N ASP A 78 -12.22 -1.01 13.61
CA ASP A 78 -13.52 -0.38 13.48
C ASP A 78 -13.73 0.18 12.06
N TYR A 79 -12.70 0.78 11.47
CA TYR A 79 -12.75 1.28 10.09
C TYR A 79 -12.95 0.15 9.08
N TYR A 80 -12.19 -0.97 9.20
CA TYR A 80 -12.31 -2.10 8.31
C TYR A 80 -13.69 -2.77 8.42
N PHE A 81 -14.21 -2.90 9.63
CA PHE A 81 -15.57 -3.41 9.86
C PHE A 81 -16.63 -2.50 9.23
N ASN A 82 -16.59 -1.20 9.52
CA ASN A 82 -17.61 -0.26 9.06
C ASN A 82 -17.55 0.02 7.55
N ARG A 83 -16.34 0.01 6.97
CA ARG A 83 -16.14 0.37 5.55
C ARG A 83 -16.16 -0.81 4.61
N TYR A 84 -15.67 -1.97 5.06
CA TYR A 84 -15.47 -3.13 4.20
C TYR A 84 -16.15 -4.40 4.72
N GLU A 85 -16.82 -4.36 5.86
CA GLU A 85 -17.41 -5.54 6.52
C GLU A 85 -16.37 -6.63 6.87
N VAL A 86 -15.14 -6.19 7.19
CA VAL A 86 -14.01 -7.07 7.53
C VAL A 86 -13.74 -7.03 9.03
N GLU A 87 -13.88 -8.16 9.69
CA GLU A 87 -13.49 -8.33 11.09
C GLU A 87 -12.00 -8.63 11.20
N LEU A 88 -11.29 -7.91 12.08
CA LEU A 88 -9.86 -8.06 12.34
C LEU A 88 -9.59 -8.28 13.83
N ASP A 89 -8.66 -9.18 14.16
CA ASP A 89 -8.12 -9.27 15.52
C ASP A 89 -7.14 -8.13 15.77
N VAL A 90 -7.48 -7.27 16.75
CA VAL A 90 -6.71 -6.09 17.12
C VAL A 90 -5.29 -6.42 17.60
N ASN A 91 -5.03 -7.63 18.08
CA ASN A 91 -3.75 -8.04 18.64
C ASN A 91 -2.79 -8.60 17.59
N SER A 92 -3.31 -9.38 16.65
CA SER A 92 -2.52 -10.17 15.70
C SER A 92 -2.57 -9.66 14.26
N GLU A 93 -3.71 -9.13 13.80
CA GLU A 93 -3.99 -8.84 12.38
C GLU A 93 -3.81 -7.36 11.98
N VAL A 94 -3.23 -6.50 12.82
CA VAL A 94 -3.04 -5.06 12.55
C VAL A 94 -1.62 -4.62 12.85
N LEU A 95 -1.00 -3.88 11.91
CA LEU A 95 0.33 -3.28 12.06
C LEU A 95 0.35 -1.88 11.44
N ALA A 96 0.85 -0.88 12.21
CA ALA A 96 1.11 0.47 11.70
C ALA A 96 2.39 0.52 10.86
N LEU A 97 2.38 1.34 9.80
CA LEU A 97 3.49 1.50 8.87
C LEU A 97 3.79 2.97 8.60
N GLN A 98 5.06 3.29 8.34
CA GLN A 98 5.48 4.62 7.88
C GLN A 98 5.12 4.84 6.40
N GLY A 99 3.81 4.75 6.10
CA GLY A 99 3.23 4.63 4.77
C GLY A 99 3.25 3.20 4.25
N SER A 100 2.27 2.84 3.43
CA SER A 100 2.16 1.49 2.84
C SER A 100 3.42 1.08 2.07
N GLN A 101 4.13 2.04 1.47
CA GLN A 101 5.38 1.78 0.75
C GLN A 101 6.47 1.13 1.62
N GLU A 102 6.54 1.44 2.91
CA GLU A 102 7.48 0.78 3.82
C GLU A 102 7.21 -0.73 3.87
N GLY A 103 5.96 -1.11 4.13
CA GLY A 103 5.58 -2.51 4.17
C GLY A 103 5.76 -3.22 2.83
N LEU A 104 5.34 -2.59 1.72
CA LEU A 104 5.51 -3.12 0.37
C LEU A 104 6.98 -3.32 -0.02
N ALA A 105 7.88 -2.45 0.48
CA ALA A 105 9.31 -2.60 0.25
C ALA A 105 9.94 -3.72 1.11
N HIS A 106 9.44 -3.92 2.31
CA HIS A 106 10.04 -4.81 3.30
C HIS A 106 9.43 -6.21 3.32
N ILE A 107 8.18 -6.39 2.87
CA ILE A 107 7.48 -7.68 3.00
C ILE A 107 8.26 -8.83 2.35
N ALA A 108 8.90 -8.58 1.21
CA ALA A 108 9.71 -9.59 0.56
C ALA A 108 10.93 -10.04 1.39
N LEU A 109 11.49 -9.16 2.23
CA LEU A 109 12.58 -9.54 3.15
C LEU A 109 12.10 -10.49 4.25
N ALA A 110 10.80 -10.49 4.56
CA ALA A 110 10.19 -11.37 5.55
C ALA A 110 9.69 -12.69 4.95
N LEU A 111 9.34 -12.69 3.66
CA LEU A 111 8.66 -13.82 3.01
C LEU A 111 9.56 -14.61 2.04
N CYS A 112 10.63 -14.02 1.50
CA CYS A 112 11.44 -14.63 0.44
C CYS A 112 12.86 -14.91 0.88
N ASP A 113 13.37 -16.03 0.38
CA ASP A 113 14.78 -16.31 0.27
C ASP A 113 15.31 -15.88 -1.13
N PRO A 114 16.64 -15.66 -1.28
CA PRO A 114 17.22 -15.37 -2.58
C PRO A 114 16.94 -16.49 -3.61
N GLY A 115 16.35 -16.10 -4.75
CA GLY A 115 15.95 -17.02 -5.82
C GLY A 115 14.48 -17.44 -5.80
N ASP A 116 13.72 -17.09 -4.75
CA ASP A 116 12.27 -17.27 -4.76
C ASP A 116 11.62 -16.39 -5.83
N ILE A 117 10.50 -16.83 -6.39
CA ILE A 117 9.77 -16.07 -7.43
C ILE A 117 8.65 -15.26 -6.79
N VAL A 118 8.55 -13.98 -7.20
CA VAL A 118 7.46 -13.09 -6.84
C VAL A 118 6.70 -12.67 -8.08
N LEU A 119 5.38 -12.85 -8.07
CA LEU A 119 4.50 -12.43 -9.15
C LEU A 119 4.10 -10.96 -8.92
N ILE A 120 4.37 -10.08 -9.88
CA ILE A 120 4.00 -8.66 -9.81
C ILE A 120 3.15 -8.25 -11.01
N PRO A 121 2.18 -7.33 -10.85
CA PRO A 121 1.43 -6.81 -12.00
C PRO A 121 2.32 -5.99 -12.93
N SER A 122 2.03 -5.98 -14.22
CA SER A 122 2.74 -5.18 -15.23
C SER A 122 1.72 -4.55 -16.21
N PRO A 123 1.62 -3.20 -16.29
CA PRO A 123 2.43 -2.18 -15.59
C PRO A 123 2.14 -2.08 -14.09
N SER A 124 3.10 -1.58 -13.30
CA SER A 124 2.95 -1.51 -11.84
C SER A 124 3.66 -0.35 -11.18
N TYR A 125 3.32 -0.13 -9.91
CA TYR A 125 4.03 0.82 -9.06
C TYR A 125 5.46 0.33 -8.77
N PRO A 126 6.50 1.18 -8.87
CA PRO A 126 7.90 0.75 -8.87
C PRO A 126 8.35 -0.07 -7.64
N VAL A 127 7.72 0.12 -6.48
CA VAL A 127 8.08 -0.60 -5.25
C VAL A 127 7.79 -2.10 -5.35
N PHE A 128 6.83 -2.51 -6.18
CA PHE A 128 6.47 -3.93 -6.36
C PHE A 128 7.62 -4.74 -6.95
N ALA A 129 8.45 -4.12 -7.78
CA ALA A 129 9.69 -4.72 -8.27
C ALA A 129 10.89 -4.49 -7.33
N ALA A 130 10.96 -3.34 -6.67
CA ALA A 130 12.11 -2.98 -5.85
C ALA A 130 12.20 -3.82 -4.56
N GLY A 131 11.07 -4.07 -3.89
CA GLY A 131 11.01 -4.88 -2.67
C GLY A 131 11.57 -6.30 -2.88
N PRO A 132 11.02 -7.10 -3.81
CA PRO A 132 11.55 -8.43 -4.12
C PRO A 132 13.03 -8.43 -4.53
N LYS A 133 13.46 -7.47 -5.36
CA LYS A 133 14.88 -7.37 -5.74
C LYS A 133 15.81 -7.10 -4.56
N MET A 134 15.37 -6.34 -3.56
CA MET A 134 16.14 -6.13 -2.32
C MET A 134 16.28 -7.42 -1.51
N ALA A 135 15.27 -8.28 -1.52
CA ALA A 135 15.32 -9.61 -0.92
C ALA A 135 16.17 -10.62 -1.71
N GLY A 136 16.48 -10.32 -2.98
CA GLY A 136 17.18 -11.23 -3.89
C GLY A 136 16.25 -12.20 -4.60
N ALA A 137 14.95 -11.95 -4.57
CA ALA A 137 13.95 -12.72 -5.28
C ALA A 137 13.95 -12.39 -6.77
N GLU A 138 13.51 -13.36 -7.58
CA GLU A 138 13.23 -13.21 -8.99
C GLU A 138 11.80 -12.68 -9.19
N ILE A 139 11.58 -12.00 -10.30
CA ILE A 139 10.28 -11.39 -10.62
C ILE A 139 9.70 -12.07 -11.85
N TYR A 140 8.44 -12.47 -11.76
CA TYR A 140 7.61 -12.76 -12.90
C TYR A 140 6.55 -11.68 -13.05
N GLU A 141 6.47 -11.03 -14.22
CA GLU A 141 5.52 -9.98 -14.53
C GLU A 141 4.22 -10.59 -15.07
N MET A 142 3.11 -10.36 -14.36
CA MET A 142 1.76 -10.71 -14.80
C MET A 142 1.24 -9.58 -15.66
N GLU A 143 1.16 -9.77 -16.96
CA GLU A 143 0.70 -8.73 -17.90
C GLU A 143 -0.77 -8.37 -17.65
N MET A 144 -1.04 -7.08 -17.66
CA MET A 144 -2.40 -6.52 -17.59
C MET A 144 -2.70 -5.79 -18.88
N LEU A 145 -3.53 -6.39 -19.73
CA LEU A 145 -3.86 -5.89 -21.06
C LEU A 145 -5.22 -5.17 -21.06
N GLU A 146 -5.35 -4.17 -21.94
CA GLU A 146 -6.58 -3.41 -22.11
C GLU A 146 -7.77 -4.30 -22.52
N GLU A 147 -7.53 -5.34 -23.34
CA GLU A 147 -8.55 -6.30 -23.77
C GLU A 147 -9.16 -7.12 -22.63
N TYR A 148 -8.51 -7.16 -21.46
CA TYR A 148 -8.98 -7.77 -20.22
C TYR A 148 -9.27 -6.73 -19.13
N ASP A 149 -9.57 -5.49 -19.49
CA ASP A 149 -9.80 -4.38 -18.56
C ASP A 149 -8.66 -4.20 -17.53
N TYR A 150 -7.43 -4.52 -17.93
CA TYR A 150 -6.24 -4.53 -17.07
C TYR A 150 -6.37 -5.43 -15.85
N LEU A 151 -7.17 -6.49 -15.90
CA LEU A 151 -7.23 -7.53 -14.88
C LEU A 151 -6.20 -8.63 -15.20
N ILE A 152 -5.48 -9.08 -14.19
CA ILE A 152 -4.55 -10.20 -14.30
C ILE A 152 -5.30 -11.47 -14.72
N GLN A 153 -4.77 -12.17 -15.72
CA GLN A 153 -5.29 -13.44 -16.18
C GLN A 153 -4.48 -14.58 -15.55
N PHE A 154 -5.01 -15.24 -14.53
CA PHE A 154 -4.28 -16.25 -13.74
C PHE A 154 -3.98 -17.52 -14.56
N ASP A 155 -4.79 -17.84 -15.55
CA ASP A 155 -4.62 -18.96 -16.47
C ASP A 155 -3.47 -18.76 -17.47
N GLN A 156 -2.98 -17.53 -17.63
CA GLN A 156 -1.79 -17.23 -18.45
C GLN A 156 -0.48 -17.35 -17.68
N ILE A 157 -0.52 -17.56 -16.37
CA ILE A 157 0.70 -17.78 -15.57
C ILE A 157 1.17 -19.23 -15.81
N PRO A 158 2.40 -19.44 -16.31
CA PRO A 158 2.93 -20.79 -16.52
C PRO A 158 2.91 -21.60 -15.22
N GLU A 159 2.49 -22.86 -15.31
CA GLU A 159 2.32 -23.72 -14.15
C GLU A 159 3.63 -23.90 -13.35
N ASP A 160 4.77 -24.01 -14.03
CA ASP A 160 6.08 -24.14 -13.41
C ASP A 160 6.52 -22.85 -12.67
N ILE A 161 6.01 -21.71 -13.06
CA ILE A 161 6.18 -20.43 -12.35
C ILE A 161 5.24 -20.38 -11.14
N ALA A 162 3.95 -20.72 -11.33
CA ALA A 162 2.99 -20.75 -10.24
C ALA A 162 3.41 -21.67 -9.10
N GLN A 163 3.91 -22.88 -9.42
CA GLN A 163 4.41 -23.86 -8.44
C GLN A 163 5.63 -23.39 -7.64
N LYS A 164 6.38 -22.40 -8.12
CA LYS A 164 7.58 -21.85 -7.46
C LYS A 164 7.35 -20.46 -6.85
N ALA A 165 6.24 -19.84 -7.19
CA ALA A 165 5.95 -18.49 -6.72
C ALA A 165 5.70 -18.48 -5.21
N LYS A 166 6.33 -17.53 -4.51
CA LYS A 166 6.23 -17.38 -3.06
C LYS A 166 5.03 -16.53 -2.67
N PHE A 167 4.90 -15.39 -3.34
CA PHE A 167 3.73 -14.53 -3.19
C PHE A 167 3.42 -13.76 -4.48
N MET A 168 2.20 -13.26 -4.58
CA MET A 168 1.80 -12.35 -5.65
C MET A 168 1.33 -11.01 -5.10
N ILE A 169 1.58 -9.93 -5.85
CA ILE A 169 1.09 -8.59 -5.54
C ILE A 169 -0.14 -8.30 -6.40
N LEU A 170 -1.22 -7.90 -5.74
CA LEU A 170 -2.42 -7.35 -6.36
C LEU A 170 -2.52 -5.87 -6.00
N SER A 171 -2.91 -5.02 -6.95
CA SER A 171 -3.11 -3.58 -6.69
C SER A 171 -4.34 -3.10 -7.45
N TYR A 172 -5.46 -2.98 -6.75
CA TYR A 172 -6.73 -2.50 -7.29
C TYR A 172 -7.48 -1.67 -6.24
N PRO A 173 -7.92 -0.43 -6.59
CA PRO A 173 -7.71 0.25 -7.87
C PRO A 173 -6.24 0.42 -8.23
N ASN A 174 -5.89 0.14 -9.49
CA ASN A 174 -4.50 0.01 -9.91
C ASN A 174 -3.83 1.36 -10.18
N ASN A 175 -2.57 1.46 -9.82
CA ASN A 175 -1.65 2.48 -10.31
C ASN A 175 -0.61 1.82 -11.24
N PRO A 176 -0.57 2.10 -12.57
CA PRO A 176 -1.06 3.36 -13.19
C PRO A 176 -2.39 3.26 -13.95
N THR A 177 -2.99 2.10 -14.15
CA THR A 177 -4.08 1.92 -15.12
C THR A 177 -5.43 2.48 -14.67
N GLY A 178 -5.65 2.62 -13.35
CA GLY A 178 -6.95 2.99 -12.78
C GLY A 178 -7.97 1.85 -12.76
N ALA A 179 -7.60 0.65 -13.18
CA ALA A 179 -8.48 -0.51 -13.21
C ALA A 179 -8.98 -0.88 -11.81
N ILE A 180 -10.21 -1.36 -11.75
CA ILE A 180 -10.88 -1.79 -10.51
C ILE A 180 -11.18 -3.28 -10.65
N ALA A 181 -10.81 -4.08 -9.64
CA ALA A 181 -11.09 -5.50 -9.62
C ALA A 181 -12.58 -5.77 -9.37
N THR A 182 -13.07 -6.83 -10.00
CA THR A 182 -14.43 -7.37 -9.77
C THR A 182 -14.42 -8.38 -8.62
N ASP A 183 -15.61 -8.70 -8.09
CA ASP A 183 -15.75 -9.74 -7.07
C ASP A 183 -15.21 -11.09 -7.59
N ALA A 184 -15.57 -11.47 -8.82
CA ALA A 184 -15.10 -12.69 -9.47
C ALA A 184 -13.56 -12.74 -9.62
N PHE A 185 -12.91 -11.58 -9.84
CA PHE A 185 -11.46 -11.52 -9.89
C PHE A 185 -10.81 -11.88 -8.54
N TYR A 186 -11.32 -11.34 -7.44
CA TYR A 186 -10.78 -11.66 -6.11
C TYR A 186 -11.03 -13.12 -5.72
N GLU A 187 -12.20 -13.67 -6.05
CA GLU A 187 -12.48 -15.09 -5.84
C GLU A 187 -11.52 -16.00 -6.62
N GLN A 188 -11.24 -15.67 -7.89
CA GLN A 188 -10.24 -16.37 -8.71
C GLN A 188 -8.82 -16.23 -8.14
N ALA A 189 -8.43 -15.02 -7.68
CA ALA A 189 -7.13 -14.80 -7.06
C ALA A 189 -6.92 -15.66 -5.81
N ILE A 190 -7.93 -15.76 -4.95
CA ILE A 190 -7.90 -16.59 -3.74
C ILE A 190 -7.83 -18.07 -4.10
N ALA A 191 -8.63 -18.53 -5.07
CA ALA A 191 -8.61 -19.90 -5.54
C ALA A 191 -7.22 -20.27 -6.12
N PHE A 192 -6.64 -19.41 -6.95
CA PHE A 192 -5.31 -19.59 -7.50
C PHE A 192 -4.23 -19.64 -6.40
N ALA A 193 -4.31 -18.73 -5.44
CA ALA A 193 -3.40 -18.70 -4.31
C ALA A 193 -3.45 -19.99 -3.48
N LYS A 194 -4.66 -20.49 -3.17
CA LYS A 194 -4.86 -21.77 -2.46
C LYS A 194 -4.38 -22.97 -3.26
N GLN A 195 -4.57 -22.97 -4.58
CA GLN A 195 -4.15 -24.08 -5.45
C GLN A 195 -2.64 -24.25 -5.49
N TYR A 196 -1.88 -23.17 -5.48
CA TYR A 196 -0.42 -23.18 -5.65
C TYR A 196 0.35 -22.82 -4.38
N ASP A 197 -0.32 -22.67 -3.24
CA ASP A 197 0.28 -22.25 -1.95
C ASP A 197 1.01 -20.91 -2.06
N ILE A 198 0.40 -19.94 -2.73
CA ILE A 198 0.94 -18.60 -2.97
C ILE A 198 0.31 -17.61 -1.99
N MET A 199 1.10 -16.79 -1.31
CA MET A 199 0.60 -15.70 -0.49
C MET A 199 0.14 -14.51 -1.35
N ILE A 200 -0.87 -13.78 -0.90
CA ILE A 200 -1.35 -12.55 -1.55
C ILE A 200 -0.93 -11.32 -0.75
N VAL A 201 -0.34 -10.36 -1.44
CA VAL A 201 -0.05 -9.01 -0.94
C VAL A 201 -0.90 -8.01 -1.72
N SER A 202 -1.99 -7.54 -1.11
CA SER A 202 -2.90 -6.58 -1.72
C SER A 202 -2.50 -5.14 -1.39
N ASP A 203 -2.31 -4.27 -2.39
CA ASP A 203 -2.12 -2.82 -2.21
C ASP A 203 -3.44 -2.11 -2.48
N ASN A 204 -4.07 -1.62 -1.43
CA ASN A 204 -5.39 -0.97 -1.43
C ASN A 204 -5.30 0.53 -1.11
N ALA A 205 -4.39 1.24 -1.76
CA ALA A 205 -4.18 2.67 -1.50
C ALA A 205 -5.29 3.58 -2.06
N TYR A 206 -6.16 3.08 -2.95
CA TYR A 206 -7.09 3.89 -3.74
C TYR A 206 -8.57 3.50 -3.62
N SER A 207 -8.95 2.55 -2.78
CA SER A 207 -10.35 2.10 -2.67
C SER A 207 -11.37 3.18 -2.31
N ASN A 208 -10.93 4.25 -1.66
CA ASN A 208 -11.79 5.39 -1.37
C ASN A 208 -11.89 6.42 -2.52
N LEU A 209 -11.11 6.24 -3.59
CA LEU A 209 -11.04 7.16 -4.73
C LEU A 209 -11.54 6.49 -6.03
N VAL A 210 -12.60 5.73 -5.92
CA VAL A 210 -13.34 5.19 -7.07
C VAL A 210 -14.49 6.13 -7.43
N PHE A 211 -14.85 6.15 -8.72
CA PHE A 211 -15.77 7.13 -9.31
C PHE A 211 -16.99 6.44 -9.92
N ASP A 212 -17.93 7.24 -10.43
CA ASP A 212 -19.07 6.79 -11.22
C ASP A 212 -20.01 5.82 -10.49
N GLY A 213 -20.15 6.03 -9.16
CA GLY A 213 -21.02 5.20 -8.32
C GLY A 213 -20.47 3.81 -8.01
N GLN A 214 -19.24 3.52 -8.42
CA GLN A 214 -18.58 2.28 -8.03
C GLN A 214 -18.06 2.35 -6.59
N GLU A 215 -17.92 1.19 -5.96
CA GLU A 215 -17.36 1.07 -4.62
C GLU A 215 -16.01 0.34 -4.67
N GLY A 216 -15.00 0.93 -4.05
CA GLY A 216 -13.74 0.22 -3.81
C GLY A 216 -13.90 -0.73 -2.63
N ARG A 217 -13.47 -1.97 -2.81
CA ARG A 217 -13.54 -3.02 -1.79
C ARG A 217 -12.17 -3.34 -1.23
N SER A 218 -12.16 -3.98 -0.07
CA SER A 218 -10.98 -4.65 0.47
C SER A 218 -10.89 -6.05 -0.12
N PHE A 219 -9.69 -6.50 -0.45
CA PHE A 219 -9.40 -7.89 -0.75
C PHE A 219 -9.86 -8.83 0.39
N LEU A 220 -9.70 -8.38 1.65
CA LEU A 220 -10.04 -9.17 2.83
C LEU A 220 -11.55 -9.38 3.06
N TYR A 221 -12.41 -8.71 2.28
CA TYR A 221 -13.85 -8.93 2.29
C TYR A 221 -14.23 -10.33 1.79
N TYR A 222 -13.46 -10.92 0.91
CA TYR A 222 -13.78 -12.18 0.24
C TYR A 222 -13.44 -13.38 1.11
N GLU A 223 -14.29 -14.42 1.06
CA GLU A 223 -14.12 -15.64 1.84
C GLU A 223 -12.77 -16.31 1.54
N GLY A 224 -12.03 -16.62 2.59
CA GLY A 224 -10.71 -17.24 2.49
C GLY A 224 -9.55 -16.29 2.15
N ALA A 225 -9.81 -14.98 1.98
CA ALA A 225 -8.75 -14.01 1.72
C ALA A 225 -7.73 -13.94 2.87
N LYS A 226 -8.22 -13.93 4.12
CA LYS A 226 -7.35 -13.91 5.31
C LYS A 226 -6.53 -15.20 5.50
N ASP A 227 -6.96 -16.32 4.89
CA ASP A 227 -6.16 -17.55 4.93
C ASP A 227 -4.86 -17.41 4.13
N VAL A 228 -4.88 -16.59 3.06
CA VAL A 228 -3.81 -16.53 2.08
C VAL A 228 -3.13 -15.18 1.95
N GLY A 229 -3.60 -14.12 2.64
CA GLY A 229 -3.06 -12.81 2.32
C GLY A 229 -3.22 -11.70 3.35
N ILE A 230 -2.53 -10.61 3.04
CA ILE A 230 -2.55 -9.34 3.76
C ILE A 230 -2.91 -8.20 2.81
N GLU A 231 -3.40 -7.11 3.38
CA GLU A 231 -3.69 -5.88 2.67
C GLU A 231 -2.91 -4.71 3.25
N PHE A 232 -2.30 -3.92 2.38
CA PHE A 232 -1.72 -2.61 2.70
C PHE A 232 -2.69 -1.50 2.33
N ASN A 233 -2.92 -0.57 3.26
CA ASN A 233 -3.74 0.60 3.00
C ASN A 233 -3.00 1.88 3.40
N SER A 234 -3.40 3.02 2.82
CA SER A 234 -2.65 4.28 2.94
C SER A 234 -3.56 5.46 3.25
N PHE A 235 -3.14 6.30 4.18
CA PHE A 235 -3.81 7.56 4.49
C PHE A 235 -3.43 8.69 3.52
N SER A 236 -2.46 8.43 2.64
CA SER A 236 -1.89 9.44 1.75
C SER A 236 -2.92 10.04 0.79
N LYS A 237 -3.82 9.20 0.25
CA LYS A 237 -4.70 9.58 -0.85
C LYS A 237 -6.05 10.07 -0.36
N SER A 238 -6.67 9.34 0.56
CA SER A 238 -8.02 9.61 1.06
C SER A 238 -8.09 10.77 2.04
N TYR A 239 -7.05 10.94 2.87
CA TYR A 239 -7.02 11.92 3.95
C TYR A 239 -6.02 13.06 3.73
N GLY A 240 -5.37 13.15 2.57
CA GLY A 240 -4.37 14.18 2.29
C GLY A 240 -3.08 14.07 3.14
N MET A 241 -2.79 12.91 3.72
CA MET A 241 -1.70 12.71 4.68
C MET A 241 -0.41 12.15 4.04
N ALA A 242 -0.18 12.38 2.74
CA ALA A 242 0.96 11.80 2.03
C ALA A 242 2.31 12.13 2.68
N GLY A 243 2.51 13.38 3.13
CA GLY A 243 3.73 13.82 3.81
C GLY A 243 3.87 13.32 5.26
N ALA A 244 2.78 12.90 5.90
CA ALA A 244 2.80 12.38 7.27
C ALA A 244 3.34 10.94 7.34
N ARG A 245 3.43 10.24 6.22
CA ARG A 245 3.94 8.88 6.11
C ARG A 245 3.21 7.90 7.05
N VAL A 246 1.91 7.71 6.84
CA VAL A 246 1.10 6.76 7.60
C VAL A 246 0.36 5.81 6.68
N GLY A 247 0.42 4.54 7.03
CA GLY A 247 -0.26 3.42 6.39
C GLY A 247 -0.45 2.28 7.38
N ILE A 248 -1.05 1.22 6.92
CA ILE A 248 -1.33 0.01 7.71
C ILE A 248 -1.09 -1.24 6.87
N CYS A 249 -0.79 -2.33 7.58
CA CYS A 249 -0.88 -3.70 7.08
C CYS A 249 -1.90 -4.46 7.94
N VAL A 250 -2.83 -5.15 7.30
CA VAL A 250 -3.87 -5.94 7.97
C VAL A 250 -4.08 -7.28 7.27
N GLY A 251 -4.64 -8.27 7.98
CA GLY A 251 -5.02 -9.56 7.41
C GLY A 251 -4.37 -10.75 8.10
N ASN A 252 -3.88 -11.73 7.35
CA ASN A 252 -3.31 -12.97 7.88
C ASN A 252 -2.34 -12.72 9.04
N GLU A 253 -2.61 -13.33 10.21
CA GLU A 253 -1.87 -13.04 11.44
C GLU A 253 -0.39 -13.45 11.37
N GLU A 254 -0.07 -14.54 10.67
CA GLU A 254 1.31 -15.01 10.52
C GLU A 254 2.11 -14.05 9.64
N MET A 255 1.54 -13.62 8.52
CA MET A 255 2.19 -12.66 7.61
C MET A 255 2.36 -11.28 8.27
N VAL A 256 1.35 -10.80 9.00
CA VAL A 256 1.45 -9.57 9.81
C VAL A 256 2.49 -9.74 10.91
N GLY A 257 2.56 -10.92 11.54
CA GLY A 257 3.51 -11.26 12.58
C GLY A 257 4.97 -11.23 12.12
N VAL A 258 5.28 -11.83 10.97
CA VAL A 258 6.65 -11.81 10.43
C VAL A 258 7.07 -10.41 9.97
N LEU A 259 6.14 -9.62 9.37
CA LEU A 259 6.43 -8.22 9.00
C LEU A 259 6.65 -7.35 10.27
N ARG A 260 5.85 -7.55 11.32
CA ARG A 260 6.01 -6.88 12.63
C ARG A 260 7.39 -7.19 13.23
N THR A 261 7.80 -8.46 13.18
CA THR A 261 9.10 -8.89 13.68
C THR A 261 10.23 -8.23 12.89
N LEU A 262 10.14 -8.23 11.56
CA LEU A 262 11.12 -7.56 10.70
C LEU A 262 11.19 -6.06 11.01
N LYS A 263 10.03 -5.38 11.05
CA LYS A 263 9.94 -3.95 11.36
C LYS A 263 10.57 -3.60 12.70
N SER A 264 10.38 -4.41 13.73
CA SER A 264 10.97 -4.19 15.05
C SER A 264 12.51 -4.19 15.05
N ASN A 265 13.12 -4.78 14.02
CA ASN A 265 14.57 -4.80 13.82
C ASN A 265 15.08 -3.72 12.83
N ILE A 266 14.18 -2.96 12.20
CA ILE A 266 14.52 -1.92 11.24
C ILE A 266 14.31 -0.51 11.83
N ASP A 267 13.08 -0.18 12.28
CA ASP A 267 12.71 1.21 12.56
C ASP A 267 11.74 1.43 13.74
N TYR A 268 11.34 0.39 14.45
CA TYR A 268 10.35 0.43 15.55
C TYR A 268 8.97 0.94 15.10
N GLY A 269 8.25 1.59 16.03
CA GLY A 269 6.92 2.12 15.80
C GLY A 269 6.91 3.54 15.22
N MET A 270 5.75 3.95 14.79
CA MET A 270 5.49 5.24 14.18
C MET A 270 5.35 6.34 15.24
N PHE A 271 5.79 7.57 14.93
CA PHE A 271 5.68 8.75 15.80
C PHE A 271 4.26 8.93 16.35
N VAL A 272 4.12 8.99 17.68
CA VAL A 272 2.82 8.99 18.38
C VAL A 272 1.83 10.06 17.87
N PRO A 273 2.23 11.32 17.63
CA PRO A 273 1.31 12.31 17.08
C PRO A 273 0.70 11.94 15.72
N ILE A 274 1.44 11.23 14.88
CA ILE A 274 0.94 10.75 13.59
C ILE A 274 -0.08 9.63 13.80
N GLN A 275 0.16 8.70 14.73
CA GLN A 275 -0.81 7.66 15.06
C GLN A 275 -2.12 8.27 15.57
N LYS A 276 -2.06 9.29 16.45
CA LYS A 276 -3.26 10.00 16.95
C LYS A 276 -4.01 10.75 15.85
N ALA A 277 -3.28 11.41 14.94
CA ALA A 277 -3.88 12.05 13.78
C ALA A 277 -4.57 11.03 12.85
N ALA A 278 -4.00 9.85 12.72
CA ALA A 278 -4.58 8.75 11.95
C ALA A 278 -5.83 8.15 12.63
N ILE A 279 -5.87 8.08 13.96
CA ILE A 279 -7.10 7.72 14.71
C ILE A 279 -8.22 8.70 14.37
N GLU A 280 -7.94 10.00 14.41
CA GLU A 280 -8.92 11.03 14.03
C GLU A 280 -9.36 10.88 12.57
N ALA A 281 -8.43 10.56 11.66
CA ALA A 281 -8.75 10.33 10.26
C ALA A 281 -9.73 9.15 10.06
N LEU A 282 -9.55 8.05 10.82
CA LEU A 282 -10.41 6.86 10.70
C LEU A 282 -11.73 6.98 11.45
N SER A 283 -11.72 7.61 12.63
CA SER A 283 -12.87 7.64 13.55
C SER A 283 -13.68 8.93 13.46
N GLY A 284 -13.11 9.98 12.88
CA GLY A 284 -13.75 11.29 12.73
C GLY A 284 -14.71 11.33 11.54
N ASP A 285 -15.13 12.56 11.19
CA ASP A 285 -16.03 12.80 10.07
C ASP A 285 -15.41 12.38 8.74
N GLN A 286 -16.04 11.41 8.04
CA GLN A 286 -15.61 10.89 6.75
C GLN A 286 -16.00 11.80 5.56
N GLN A 287 -16.63 12.94 5.80
CA GLN A 287 -17.00 13.88 4.73
C GLN A 287 -15.77 14.33 3.92
N ILE A 288 -14.59 14.43 4.56
CA ILE A 288 -13.35 14.77 3.87
C ILE A 288 -12.98 13.75 2.76
N VAL A 289 -13.24 12.47 2.96
CA VAL A 289 -12.98 11.42 1.97
C VAL A 289 -13.93 11.59 0.78
N GLU A 290 -15.21 11.83 1.06
CA GLU A 290 -16.21 12.04 0.01
C GLU A 290 -15.97 13.33 -0.78
N ASP A 291 -15.59 14.43 -0.13
CA ASP A 291 -15.27 15.70 -0.78
C ASP A 291 -14.00 15.57 -1.63
N THR A 292 -13.02 14.82 -1.16
CA THR A 292 -11.81 14.48 -1.90
C THR A 292 -12.16 13.68 -3.15
N ARG A 293 -12.96 12.63 -3.01
CA ARG A 293 -13.42 11.80 -4.12
C ARG A 293 -14.15 12.62 -5.19
N LYS A 294 -15.14 13.44 -4.76
CA LYS A 294 -15.90 14.32 -5.66
C LYS A 294 -14.99 15.34 -6.38
N THR A 295 -14.02 15.88 -5.66
CA THR A 295 -13.08 16.85 -6.23
C THR A 295 -12.23 16.20 -7.32
N TYR A 296 -11.71 15.00 -7.09
CA TYR A 296 -10.93 14.28 -8.10
C TYR A 296 -11.79 13.79 -9.26
N GLN A 297 -13.02 13.34 -9.00
CA GLN A 297 -13.97 13.01 -10.07
C GLN A 297 -14.22 14.22 -11.00
N LYS A 298 -14.52 15.38 -10.43
CA LYS A 298 -14.73 16.62 -11.20
C LYS A 298 -13.49 17.05 -11.98
N ARG A 299 -12.29 16.78 -11.48
CA ARG A 299 -11.05 17.11 -12.20
C ARG A 299 -10.76 16.14 -13.34
N ARG A 300 -11.19 14.88 -13.20
CA ARG A 300 -11.10 13.88 -14.26
C ARG A 300 -12.04 14.22 -15.41
N ASP A 301 -13.31 14.58 -15.12
CA ASP A 301 -14.37 14.92 -16.07
C ASP A 301 -14.08 16.27 -16.78
#